data_f3de1c689511e08e061a2961af92f66d
#
_entry.id   f3de1c689511e08e061a2961af92f66d
#
_cell.length_a   1.000
_cell.length_b   1.000
_cell.length_c   1.000
_cell.angle_alpha   90.00
_cell.angle_beta   90.00
_cell.angle_gamma   90.00
#
_symmetry.space_group_name_H-M   'P 1'
#
loop_
_entity.id
_entity.type
_entity.pdbx_description
1 polymer ?
#
loop_
_entity_poly.entity_id
_entity_poly.type
_entity_poly.pdbx_seq_one_letter_code
_entity_poly.pdbx_strand_id
1 'polypeptide(L)'
;MSMPYKHKDDPEETEKKHLELLTKAADAGMTFWDTSNSYGPFTNEELIGKWFKLTGRRKEIFLATNFGIGVGSGRTGFMTGDKEYVKECIEGSLKRLQTDYVDLYYQHRVGRNVRIEEIVEAM
;
A
#
# COMPACT_ATOMS: atom_id res chain seq x y z
N MET A 1 -5.51 3.87 4.39
CA MET A 1 -6.67 3.26 5.10
C MET A 1 -6.27 1.86 5.56
N SER A 2 -6.00 1.66 6.86
CA SER A 2 -5.71 0.32 7.39
C SER A 2 -7.01 -0.35 7.79
N MET A 3 -7.36 -1.43 7.12
CA MET A 3 -8.47 -2.26 7.56
C MET A 3 -8.02 -3.15 8.70
N PRO A 4 -8.86 -3.37 9.73
CA PRO A 4 -8.48 -4.15 10.90
C PRO A 4 -8.14 -5.58 10.53
N TYR A 5 -7.04 -6.07 11.06
CA TYR A 5 -6.26 -7.21 10.61
C TYR A 5 -6.62 -8.55 11.24
N LYS A 6 -7.36 -8.55 12.33
CA LYS A 6 -7.74 -9.77 13.03
C LYS A 6 -9.20 -9.66 13.46
N HIS A 7 -10.07 -10.16 12.62
CA HIS A 7 -11.39 -10.55 13.08
C HIS A 7 -11.35 -12.01 13.54
N LYS A 8 -12.19 -12.34 14.51
CA LYS A 8 -12.45 -13.72 14.95
C LYS A 8 -13.28 -14.50 13.92
N ASP A 9 -13.65 -13.84 12.83
CA ASP A 9 -14.49 -14.35 11.77
C ASP A 9 -13.64 -15.12 10.73
N ASP A 10 -14.30 -15.92 9.92
CA ASP A 10 -13.70 -16.65 8.80
C ASP A 10 -12.92 -15.67 7.89
N PRO A 11 -11.65 -15.97 7.57
CA PRO A 11 -10.82 -15.11 6.73
C PRO A 11 -11.45 -14.82 5.35
N GLU A 12 -12.11 -15.80 4.74
CA GLU A 12 -12.74 -15.65 3.43
C GLU A 12 -13.97 -14.73 3.49
N GLU A 13 -14.79 -14.86 4.53
CA GLU A 13 -15.94 -13.98 4.73
C GLU A 13 -15.49 -12.55 5.03
N THR A 14 -14.42 -12.38 5.80
CA THR A 14 -13.83 -11.08 6.11
C THR A 14 -13.29 -10.40 4.85
N GLU A 15 -12.57 -11.12 4.01
CA GLU A 15 -12.06 -10.59 2.74
C GLU A 15 -13.21 -10.14 1.83
N LYS A 16 -14.26 -10.96 1.69
CA LYS A 16 -15.43 -10.61 0.90
C LYS A 16 -16.09 -9.32 1.38
N LYS A 17 -16.28 -9.17 2.69
CA LYS A 17 -16.84 -7.93 3.29
C LYS A 17 -15.95 -6.71 2.98
N HIS A 18 -14.63 -6.86 3.01
CA HIS A 18 -13.71 -5.78 2.68
C HIS A 18 -13.77 -5.40 1.19
N LEU A 19 -13.85 -6.37 0.28
CA LEU A 19 -14.01 -6.11 -1.16
C LEU A 19 -15.34 -5.40 -1.46
N GLU A 20 -16.42 -5.80 -0.80
CA GLU A 20 -17.72 -5.12 -0.89
C GLU A 20 -17.66 -3.68 -0.35
N LEU A 21 -16.93 -3.46 0.76
CA LEU A 21 -16.72 -2.12 1.32
C LEU A 21 -15.96 -1.21 0.35
N LEU A 22 -14.89 -1.71 -0.29
CA LEU A 22 -14.15 -0.96 -1.31
C LEU A 22 -15.06 -0.59 -2.49
N THR A 23 -15.91 -1.51 -2.93
CA THR A 23 -16.90 -1.24 -3.99
C THR A 23 -17.87 -0.13 -3.59
N LYS A 24 -18.45 -0.22 -2.39
CA LYS A 24 -19.36 0.81 -1.88
C LYS A 24 -18.68 2.18 -1.74
N ALA A 25 -17.41 2.19 -1.30
CA ALA A 25 -16.64 3.43 -1.21
C ALA A 25 -16.43 4.08 -2.59
N ALA A 26 -16.03 3.29 -3.59
CA ALA A 26 -15.86 3.76 -4.96
C ALA A 26 -17.19 4.27 -5.55
N ASP A 27 -18.28 3.53 -5.36
CA ASP A 27 -19.63 3.88 -5.84
C ASP A 27 -20.16 5.17 -5.20
N ALA A 28 -19.73 5.45 -3.96
CA ALA A 28 -20.03 6.70 -3.24
C ALA A 28 -19.12 7.87 -3.63
N GLY A 29 -18.22 7.71 -4.62
CA GLY A 29 -17.29 8.74 -5.06
C GLY A 29 -16.06 8.94 -4.15
N MET A 30 -15.84 8.06 -3.18
CA MET A 30 -14.63 8.07 -2.34
C MET A 30 -13.49 7.39 -3.09
N THR A 31 -12.86 8.13 -4.00
CA THR A 31 -11.88 7.60 -4.97
C THR A 31 -10.43 7.92 -4.62
N PHE A 32 -10.15 8.65 -3.56
CA PHE A 32 -8.79 8.83 -3.04
C PHE A 32 -8.49 7.74 -2.01
N TRP A 33 -7.67 6.76 -2.41
CA TRP A 33 -7.29 5.64 -1.54
C TRP A 33 -5.83 5.72 -1.16
N ASP A 34 -5.56 5.63 0.13
CA ASP A 34 -4.22 5.63 0.70
C ASP A 34 -3.94 4.30 1.39
N THR A 35 -2.82 3.68 1.03
CA THR A 35 -2.33 2.42 1.59
C THR A 35 -0.85 2.50 1.93
N SER A 36 -0.26 1.40 2.35
CA SER A 36 1.15 1.29 2.69
C SER A 36 1.61 -0.16 2.62
N ASN A 37 2.87 -0.36 2.29
CA ASN A 37 3.51 -1.67 2.42
C ASN A 37 3.52 -2.18 3.87
N SER A 38 3.42 -1.29 4.85
CA SER A 38 3.41 -1.64 6.28
C SER A 38 2.04 -2.05 6.80
N TYR A 39 0.97 -1.77 6.04
CA TYR A 39 -0.37 -2.13 6.48
C TYR A 39 -0.61 -3.62 6.32
N GLY A 40 -0.62 -4.27 7.46
CA GLY A 40 -1.00 -5.60 7.55
C GLY A 40 0.00 -6.74 7.47
N PRO A 41 1.27 -6.60 7.55
CA PRO A 41 2.16 -6.11 6.51
C PRO A 41 1.82 -6.69 5.13
N PHE A 42 1.83 -5.83 4.14
CA PHE A 42 1.57 -6.09 2.71
C PHE A 42 0.11 -6.38 2.32
N THR A 43 -0.68 -7.00 3.18
CA THR A 43 -1.97 -7.56 2.79
C THR A 43 -3.04 -6.51 2.50
N ASN A 44 -2.90 -5.27 2.98
CA ASN A 44 -3.79 -4.20 2.57
C ASN A 44 -3.62 -3.86 1.08
N GLU A 45 -2.37 -3.82 0.60
CA GLU A 45 -2.08 -3.63 -0.82
C GLU A 45 -2.56 -4.83 -1.67
N GLU A 46 -2.37 -6.06 -1.17
CA GLU A 46 -2.87 -7.27 -1.83
C GLU A 46 -4.39 -7.27 -1.98
N LEU A 47 -5.11 -6.84 -0.96
CA LEU A 47 -6.57 -6.72 -0.99
C LEU A 47 -7.03 -5.69 -2.04
N ILE A 48 -6.38 -4.52 -2.08
CA ILE A 48 -6.69 -3.48 -3.07
C ILE A 48 -6.36 -3.97 -4.48
N GLY A 49 -5.22 -4.63 -4.66
CA GLY A 49 -4.84 -5.24 -5.95
C GLY A 49 -5.85 -6.27 -6.43
N LYS A 50 -6.34 -7.12 -5.52
CA LYS A 50 -7.41 -8.08 -5.81
C LYS A 50 -8.68 -7.38 -6.24
N TRP A 51 -9.06 -6.28 -5.59
CA TRP A 51 -10.22 -5.49 -5.98
C TRP A 51 -10.06 -4.90 -7.39
N PHE A 52 -8.89 -4.33 -7.72
CA PHE A 52 -8.60 -3.84 -9.08
C PHE A 52 -8.75 -4.93 -10.13
N LYS A 53 -8.20 -6.11 -9.85
CA LYS A 53 -8.29 -7.26 -10.78
C LYS A 53 -9.72 -7.73 -10.98
N LEU A 54 -10.51 -7.80 -9.92
CA LEU A 54 -11.90 -8.27 -9.97
C LEU A 54 -12.83 -7.28 -10.66
N THR A 55 -12.61 -5.98 -10.48
CA THR A 55 -13.53 -4.93 -10.94
C THR A 55 -13.07 -4.22 -12.21
N GLY A 56 -11.79 -4.24 -12.54
CA GLY A 56 -11.21 -3.47 -13.64
C GLY A 56 -11.21 -1.95 -13.42
N ARG A 57 -11.49 -1.47 -12.19
CA ARG A 57 -11.76 -0.05 -11.87
C ARG A 57 -10.54 0.73 -11.40
N ARG A 58 -9.31 0.26 -11.71
CA ARG A 58 -8.07 0.97 -11.28
C ARG A 58 -8.07 2.47 -11.66
N LYS A 59 -8.54 2.80 -12.85
CA LYS A 59 -8.52 4.16 -13.40
C LYS A 59 -9.45 5.14 -12.68
N GLU A 60 -10.42 4.64 -11.92
CA GLU A 60 -11.33 5.48 -11.14
C GLU A 60 -10.71 5.94 -9.82
N ILE A 61 -9.64 5.29 -9.39
CA ILE A 61 -9.04 5.48 -8.07
C ILE A 61 -7.75 6.28 -8.17
N PHE A 62 -7.67 7.39 -7.43
CA PHE A 62 -6.40 8.05 -7.12
C PHE A 62 -5.74 7.26 -6.00
N LEU A 63 -4.69 6.55 -6.32
CA LEU A 63 -4.03 5.60 -5.42
C LEU A 63 -2.74 6.17 -4.86
N ALA A 64 -2.70 6.30 -3.54
CA ALA A 64 -1.49 6.62 -2.79
C ALA A 64 -0.94 5.38 -2.08
N THR A 65 0.36 5.19 -2.11
CA THR A 65 1.07 4.25 -1.24
C THR A 65 2.37 4.85 -0.72
N ASN A 66 2.92 4.26 0.31
CA ASN A 66 4.09 4.81 0.98
C ASN A 66 5.03 3.71 1.49
N PHE A 67 6.28 4.13 1.77
CA PHE A 67 7.37 3.31 2.28
C PHE A 67 8.02 3.96 3.51
N GLY A 68 9.02 3.32 4.10
CA GLY A 68 9.86 3.91 5.16
C GLY A 68 9.61 3.33 6.55
N ILE A 69 8.63 2.43 6.70
CA ILE A 69 8.53 1.56 7.88
C ILE A 69 9.03 0.19 7.44
N GLY A 70 10.14 -0.26 8.00
CA GLY A 70 10.74 -1.54 7.66
C GLY A 70 9.79 -2.71 7.92
N VAL A 71 9.44 -3.44 6.86
CA VAL A 71 8.57 -4.61 6.90
C VAL A 71 9.18 -5.69 6.05
N GLY A 72 9.30 -6.90 6.58
CA GLY A 72 9.88 -8.04 5.86
C GLY A 72 11.42 -8.02 5.81
N SER A 73 12.02 -9.07 5.25
CA SER A 73 13.47 -9.21 4.96
C SER A 73 14.44 -8.86 6.11
N GLY A 74 14.02 -9.05 7.39
CA GLY A 74 14.88 -8.77 8.56
C GLY A 74 15.11 -7.28 8.85
N ARG A 75 14.56 -6.37 8.07
CA ARG A 75 14.58 -4.92 8.34
C ARG A 75 13.42 -4.60 9.28
N THR A 76 13.69 -4.64 10.59
CA THR A 76 12.73 -4.25 11.62
C THR A 76 13.07 -2.85 12.13
N GLY A 77 12.08 -1.96 12.17
CA GLY A 77 12.21 -0.63 12.74
C GLY A 77 11.97 0.50 11.75
N PHE A 78 11.88 1.69 12.30
CA PHE A 78 11.69 2.90 11.53
C PHE A 78 12.93 3.18 10.67
N MET A 79 12.71 3.29 9.38
CA MET A 79 13.40 4.20 8.48
C MET A 79 14.67 3.67 7.84
N THR A 80 14.45 3.04 6.76
CA THR A 80 15.42 2.99 5.70
C THR A 80 14.94 3.89 4.55
N GLY A 81 15.81 4.76 4.08
CA GLY A 81 15.58 5.60 2.90
C GLY A 81 16.71 5.41 1.90
N ASP A 82 17.48 4.30 1.99
CA ASP A 82 18.48 4.00 0.99
C ASP A 82 17.82 3.74 -0.38
N LYS A 83 18.52 4.10 -1.46
CA LYS A 83 17.98 4.10 -2.82
C LYS A 83 17.47 2.71 -3.25
N GLU A 84 18.15 1.66 -2.85
CA GLU A 84 17.78 0.28 -3.14
C GLU A 84 16.45 -0.06 -2.45
N TYR A 85 16.32 0.27 -1.17
CA TYR A 85 15.10 0.03 -0.41
C TYR A 85 13.88 0.78 -0.96
N VAL A 86 14.06 2.04 -1.35
CA VAL A 86 12.97 2.83 -1.97
C VAL A 86 12.46 2.14 -3.23
N LYS A 87 13.35 1.66 -4.10
CA LYS A 87 12.99 0.93 -5.33
C LYS A 87 12.33 -0.42 -5.03
N GLU A 88 12.92 -1.22 -4.13
CA GLU A 88 12.32 -2.49 -3.70
C GLU A 88 10.88 -2.30 -3.17
N CYS A 89 10.66 -1.23 -2.42
CA CYS A 89 9.34 -0.92 -1.87
C CYS A 89 8.32 -0.62 -2.97
N ILE A 90 8.64 0.27 -3.91
CA ILE A 90 7.68 0.62 -4.97
C ILE A 90 7.41 -0.55 -5.90
N GLU A 91 8.43 -1.30 -6.31
CA GLU A 91 8.28 -2.48 -7.15
C GLU A 91 7.42 -3.55 -6.47
N GLY A 92 7.68 -3.79 -5.18
CA GLY A 92 6.87 -4.70 -4.37
C GLY A 92 5.42 -4.23 -4.22
N SER A 93 5.20 -2.94 -4.01
CA SER A 93 3.86 -2.34 -3.91
C SER A 93 3.09 -2.47 -5.23
N LEU A 94 3.69 -2.13 -6.36
CA LEU A 94 3.07 -2.26 -7.68
C LEU A 94 2.66 -3.71 -7.97
N LYS A 95 3.52 -4.68 -7.61
CA LYS A 95 3.22 -6.10 -7.76
C LYS A 95 2.02 -6.54 -6.91
N ARG A 96 1.96 -6.13 -5.62
CA ARG A 96 0.84 -6.46 -4.72
C ARG A 96 -0.45 -5.78 -5.14
N LEU A 97 -0.37 -4.51 -5.54
CA LEU A 97 -1.48 -3.70 -6.03
C LEU A 97 -1.95 -4.12 -7.43
N GLN A 98 -1.21 -4.98 -8.12
CA GLN A 98 -1.52 -5.48 -9.47
C GLN A 98 -1.78 -4.33 -10.48
N THR A 99 -0.95 -3.30 -10.43
CA THR A 99 -0.99 -2.12 -11.28
C THR A 99 0.43 -1.71 -11.65
N ASP A 100 0.59 -0.98 -12.75
CA ASP A 100 1.87 -0.48 -13.25
C ASP A 100 2.19 0.95 -12.81
N TYR A 101 1.28 1.59 -12.07
CA TYR A 101 1.48 2.93 -11.54
C TYR A 101 0.73 3.18 -10.23
N VAL A 102 1.22 4.15 -9.46
CA VAL A 102 0.50 4.82 -8.37
C VAL A 102 0.40 6.32 -8.68
N ASP A 103 -0.62 6.97 -8.15
CA ASP A 103 -0.83 8.40 -8.40
C ASP A 103 -0.02 9.26 -7.43
N LEU A 104 0.27 8.72 -6.24
CA LEU A 104 1.12 9.36 -5.24
C LEU A 104 1.98 8.31 -4.52
N TYR A 105 3.30 8.56 -4.51
CA TYR A 105 4.25 7.80 -3.70
C TYR A 105 4.93 8.72 -2.70
N TYR A 106 5.00 8.33 -1.42
CA TYR A 106 5.59 9.18 -0.40
C TYR A 106 6.24 8.38 0.73
N GLN A 107 7.06 9.03 1.51
CA GLN A 107 7.68 8.43 2.67
C GLN A 107 6.77 8.54 3.90
N HIS A 108 6.48 7.41 4.54
CA HIS A 108 5.60 7.33 5.72
C HIS A 108 6.14 8.12 6.91
N ARG A 109 7.45 7.98 7.17
CA ARG A 109 8.18 8.74 8.19
C ARG A 109 9.62 8.96 7.74
N VAL A 110 10.10 10.19 7.93
CA VAL A 110 11.47 10.56 7.60
C VAL A 110 12.44 9.95 8.60
N GLY A 111 13.43 9.21 8.10
CA GLY A 111 14.56 8.71 8.87
C GLY A 111 15.63 9.78 9.12
N ARG A 112 16.35 9.65 10.23
CA ARG A 112 17.46 10.57 10.53
C ARG A 112 18.79 10.12 9.93
N ASN A 113 18.82 8.95 9.31
CA ASN A 113 20.07 8.30 8.89
C ASN A 113 20.38 8.47 7.40
N VAL A 114 19.45 9.03 6.63
CA VAL A 114 19.59 9.30 5.20
C VAL A 114 19.15 10.72 4.92
N ARG A 115 19.87 11.42 4.07
CA ARG A 115 19.53 12.80 3.69
C ARG A 115 18.25 12.79 2.83
N ILE A 116 17.41 13.79 3.03
CA ILE A 116 16.15 13.87 2.31
C ILE A 116 16.34 13.97 0.80
N GLU A 117 17.42 14.63 0.37
CA GLU A 117 17.75 14.77 -1.05
C GLU A 117 18.02 13.42 -1.71
N GLU A 118 18.69 12.50 -1.01
CA GLU A 118 18.98 11.14 -1.49
C GLU A 118 17.71 10.30 -1.62
N ILE A 119 16.77 10.51 -0.70
CA ILE A 119 15.45 9.85 -0.73
C ILE A 119 14.64 10.33 -1.92
N VAL A 120 14.56 11.65 -2.12
CA VAL A 120 13.81 12.25 -3.23
C VAL A 120 14.39 11.84 -4.59
N GLU A 121 15.73 11.74 -4.69
CA GLU A 121 16.36 11.24 -5.92
C GLU A 121 16.05 9.76 -6.23
N ALA A 122 15.68 8.97 -5.21
CA ALA A 122 15.37 7.56 -5.36
C ALA A 122 13.89 7.30 -5.72
N MET A 123 13.01 8.26 -5.46
CA MET A 123 11.57 8.21 -5.73
C MET A 123 11.27 8.55 -7.18
#